data_ff297b2ab138145dd1b952ec7c3fc636
#
_entry.id   ff297b2ab138145dd1b952ec7c3fc636
#
_cell.length_a   1.000
_cell.length_b   1.000
_cell.length_c   1.000
_cell.angle_alpha   90.00
_cell.angle_beta   90.00
_cell.angle_gamma   90.00
#
_symmetry.space_group_name_H-M   'P 1'
#
loop_
_entity.id
_entity.type
_entity.pdbx_description
1 polymer ?
#
loop_
_entity_poly.entity_id
_entity_poly.type
_entity_poly.pdbx_seq_one_letter_code
_entity_poly.pdbx_strand_id
1 'polypeptide(L)'
;RSSLSEHIFKRESFLKYKFKNYPLAWHSDDYAWIEFAENKPVFAINDAVITVIVSSESLTGSKANLIKKNIAQSLFYMDLVKNKLNLFDKNMRLPLLLQAEIAIKTNRKLTVKEWNVLFFEYLKNYSTLPTLKFIRRFVKSLF
;
A
#
# COMPACT_ATOMS: atom_id res chain seq x y z
N ARG A 1 -8.73 -7.74 -4.90
CA ARG A 1 -7.64 -7.21 -5.71
C ARG A 1 -7.96 -7.42 -7.18
N SER A 2 -7.94 -6.37 -7.98
CA SER A 2 -8.15 -6.43 -9.41
C SER A 2 -6.93 -7.03 -10.12
N SER A 3 -7.13 -7.54 -11.33
CA SER A 3 -6.05 -8.00 -12.20
C SER A 3 -5.44 -6.84 -12.98
N LEU A 4 -4.15 -6.92 -13.32
CA LEU A 4 -3.50 -5.93 -14.21
C LEU A 4 -4.22 -5.83 -15.56
N SER A 5 -4.77 -6.93 -16.06
CA SER A 5 -5.50 -6.99 -17.33
C SER A 5 -6.82 -6.22 -17.36
N GLU A 6 -7.33 -5.79 -16.19
CA GLU A 6 -8.56 -4.97 -16.07
C GLU A 6 -8.30 -3.47 -16.24
N HIS A 7 -7.05 -3.06 -16.42
CA HIS A 7 -6.67 -1.65 -16.44
C HIS A 7 -6.07 -1.24 -17.77
N ILE A 8 -6.50 -0.09 -18.26
CA ILE A 8 -5.93 0.60 -19.43
C ILE A 8 -5.40 1.96 -18.96
N PHE A 9 -4.21 2.30 -19.37
CA PHE A 9 -3.56 3.56 -18.99
C PHE A 9 -2.84 4.20 -20.17
N LYS A 10 -2.62 5.50 -20.07
CA LYS A 10 -1.90 6.25 -21.09
C LYS A 10 -0.40 5.91 -21.06
N ARG A 11 0.20 5.75 -22.23
CA ARG A 11 1.63 5.50 -22.37
C ARG A 11 2.48 6.58 -21.70
N GLU A 12 2.05 7.85 -21.78
CA GLU A 12 2.74 8.98 -21.16
C GLU A 12 2.79 8.85 -19.64
N SER A 13 1.69 8.42 -19.00
CA SER A 13 1.65 8.17 -17.54
C SER A 13 2.67 7.09 -17.16
N PHE A 14 2.74 6.00 -17.92
CA PHE A 14 3.75 4.97 -17.70
C PHE A 14 5.17 5.50 -17.90
N LEU A 15 5.45 6.28 -18.95
CA LEU A 15 6.77 6.83 -19.20
C LEU A 15 7.23 7.80 -18.10
N LYS A 16 6.27 8.53 -17.50
CA LYS A 16 6.52 9.50 -16.43
C LYS A 16 6.77 8.82 -15.08
N TYR A 17 5.92 7.90 -14.67
CA TYR A 17 5.91 7.35 -13.31
C TYR A 17 6.58 5.99 -13.19
N LYS A 18 6.50 5.13 -14.23
CA LYS A 18 6.93 3.73 -14.22
C LYS A 18 6.19 2.90 -13.16
N PHE A 19 6.42 1.61 -13.14
CA PHE A 19 6.02 0.75 -12.03
C PHE A 19 7.09 0.78 -10.93
N LYS A 20 6.67 0.81 -9.68
CA LYS A 20 7.57 0.63 -8.54
C LYS A 20 8.18 -0.77 -8.56
N ASN A 21 9.46 -0.87 -8.29
CA ASN A 21 10.16 -2.14 -8.24
C ASN A 21 10.04 -2.77 -6.84
N TYR A 22 8.85 -3.28 -6.52
CA TYR A 22 8.66 -4.08 -5.31
C TYR A 22 9.05 -5.54 -5.55
N PRO A 23 9.45 -6.30 -4.51
CA PRO A 23 9.70 -7.73 -4.63
C PRO A 23 8.56 -8.45 -5.33
N LEU A 24 8.85 -9.28 -6.33
CA LEU A 24 7.88 -9.99 -7.17
C LEU A 24 6.89 -9.09 -7.92
N ALA A 25 7.18 -7.81 -8.08
CA ALA A 25 6.23 -6.81 -8.56
C ALA A 25 4.89 -6.77 -7.76
N TRP A 26 4.87 -7.37 -6.55
CA TRP A 26 3.68 -7.45 -5.71
C TRP A 26 3.28 -6.05 -5.23
N HIS A 27 2.05 -5.60 -5.51
CA HIS A 27 1.55 -4.24 -5.32
C HIS A 27 2.17 -3.15 -6.23
N SER A 28 3.01 -3.49 -7.21
CA SER A 28 3.56 -2.49 -8.14
C SER A 28 2.47 -1.88 -9.02
N ASP A 29 1.50 -2.69 -9.43
CA ASP A 29 0.30 -2.28 -10.14
C ASP A 29 -0.62 -1.41 -9.26
N ASP A 30 -0.91 -1.84 -8.04
CA ASP A 30 -1.75 -1.08 -7.10
C ASP A 30 -1.20 0.34 -6.86
N TYR A 31 0.11 0.49 -6.71
CA TYR A 31 0.74 1.80 -6.56
C TYR A 31 0.71 2.62 -7.86
N ALA A 32 0.92 1.96 -9.00
CA ALA A 32 0.93 2.60 -10.30
C ALA A 32 -0.44 3.22 -10.65
N TRP A 33 -1.55 2.57 -10.31
CA TRP A 33 -2.89 3.12 -10.55
C TRP A 33 -3.10 4.45 -9.83
N ILE A 34 -2.58 4.59 -8.62
CA ILE A 34 -2.64 5.85 -7.87
C ILE A 34 -1.81 6.94 -8.57
N GLU A 35 -0.62 6.60 -9.08
CA GLU A 35 0.24 7.56 -9.76
C GLU A 35 -0.28 7.92 -11.15
N PHE A 36 -0.75 6.93 -11.93
CA PHE A 36 -1.25 7.15 -13.29
C PHE A 36 -2.56 7.93 -13.33
N ALA A 37 -3.36 7.85 -12.26
CA ALA A 37 -4.57 8.66 -12.12
C ALA A 37 -4.28 10.16 -11.95
N GLU A 38 -3.08 10.56 -11.47
CA GLU A 38 -2.70 11.97 -11.27
C GLU A 38 -3.74 12.80 -10.48
N ASN A 39 -4.38 12.20 -9.48
CA ASN A 39 -5.49 12.78 -8.70
C ASN A 39 -6.74 13.11 -9.54
N LYS A 40 -6.88 12.52 -10.71
CA LYS A 40 -8.06 12.65 -11.57
C LYS A 40 -8.98 11.45 -11.39
N PRO A 41 -10.27 11.61 -11.67
CA PRO A 41 -11.20 10.49 -11.71
C PRO A 41 -10.75 9.42 -12.71
N VAL A 42 -10.90 8.15 -12.32
CA VAL A 42 -10.65 7.01 -13.19
C VAL A 42 -11.97 6.66 -13.88
N PHE A 43 -11.91 6.49 -15.19
CA PHE A 43 -13.08 6.08 -15.97
C PHE A 43 -13.31 4.59 -15.81
N ALA A 44 -14.52 4.18 -15.47
CA ALA A 44 -14.92 2.78 -15.36
C ALA A 44 -15.71 2.36 -16.61
N ILE A 45 -15.30 1.24 -17.23
CA ILE A 45 -16.00 0.62 -18.35
C ILE A 45 -16.84 -0.53 -17.79
N ASN A 46 -18.14 -0.31 -17.60
CA ASN A 46 -19.01 -1.29 -16.94
C ASN A 46 -19.56 -2.37 -17.90
N ASP A 47 -19.48 -2.13 -19.20
CA ASP A 47 -20.02 -3.03 -20.23
C ASP A 47 -18.99 -4.07 -20.70
N ALA A 48 -17.73 -4.00 -20.23
CA ALA A 48 -16.68 -4.94 -20.55
C ALA A 48 -16.56 -6.01 -19.47
N VAL A 49 -16.41 -7.26 -19.88
CA VAL A 49 -16.15 -8.40 -18.98
C VAL A 49 -14.78 -8.99 -19.30
N ILE A 50 -13.95 -9.10 -18.28
CA ILE A 50 -12.65 -9.78 -18.38
C ILE A 50 -12.69 -11.03 -17.52
N THR A 51 -12.41 -12.19 -18.11
CA THR A 51 -12.31 -13.46 -17.40
C THR A 51 -10.86 -13.75 -17.07
N VAL A 52 -10.54 -13.81 -15.77
CA VAL A 52 -9.20 -14.13 -15.28
C VAL A 52 -9.19 -15.56 -14.75
N ILE A 53 -8.36 -16.41 -15.36
CA ILE A 53 -8.15 -17.79 -14.90
C ILE A 53 -7.03 -17.80 -13.88
N VAL A 54 -7.33 -18.24 -12.66
CA VAL A 54 -6.34 -18.37 -11.58
C VAL A 54 -5.75 -19.78 -11.62
N SER A 55 -4.44 -19.87 -11.75
CA SER A 55 -3.68 -21.13 -11.69
C SER A 55 -3.00 -21.26 -10.32
N SER A 56 -2.85 -22.48 -9.81
CA SER A 56 -2.06 -22.79 -8.62
C SER A 56 -0.58 -22.40 -8.78
N GLU A 57 -0.08 -22.36 -10.00
CA GLU A 57 1.29 -21.93 -10.34
C GLU A 57 1.42 -20.43 -10.46
N SER A 58 0.31 -19.69 -10.49
CA SER A 58 0.34 -18.23 -10.55
C SER A 58 0.99 -17.64 -9.30
N LEU A 59 1.61 -16.47 -9.46
CA LEU A 59 2.20 -15.73 -8.33
C LEU A 59 1.17 -15.51 -7.21
N THR A 60 -0.08 -15.24 -7.55
CA THR A 60 -1.17 -15.02 -6.60
C THR A 60 -1.54 -16.32 -5.86
N GLY A 61 -1.62 -17.44 -6.56
CA GLY A 61 -2.00 -18.75 -6.01
C GLY A 61 -0.90 -19.42 -5.18
N SER A 62 0.37 -19.15 -5.49
CA SER A 62 1.51 -19.80 -4.85
C SER A 62 1.79 -19.25 -3.45
N LYS A 63 2.01 -20.16 -2.47
CA LYS A 63 2.49 -19.84 -1.11
C LYS A 63 4.02 -19.76 -1.02
N ALA A 64 4.75 -20.21 -2.04
CA ALA A 64 6.21 -20.34 -2.01
C ALA A 64 6.97 -19.02 -1.74
N ASN A 65 6.37 -17.89 -2.08
CA ASN A 65 7.00 -16.58 -1.99
C ASN A 65 6.39 -15.66 -0.91
N LEU A 66 5.79 -16.24 0.13
CA LEU A 66 5.07 -15.47 1.15
C LEU A 66 5.91 -14.37 1.79
N ILE A 67 7.17 -14.67 2.14
CA ILE A 67 8.10 -13.68 2.74
C ILE A 67 8.31 -12.49 1.79
N LYS A 68 8.58 -12.75 0.50
CA LYS A 68 8.78 -11.69 -0.49
C LYS A 68 7.51 -10.86 -0.71
N LYS A 69 6.33 -11.50 -0.73
CA LYS A 69 5.03 -10.80 -0.81
C LYS A 69 4.81 -9.88 0.39
N ASN A 70 5.10 -10.37 1.60
CA ASN A 70 4.96 -9.58 2.82
C ASN A 70 5.93 -8.39 2.86
N ILE A 71 7.18 -8.57 2.39
CA ILE A 71 8.14 -7.46 2.26
C ILE A 71 7.61 -6.42 1.28
N ALA A 72 7.14 -6.84 0.10
CA ALA A 72 6.56 -5.96 -0.89
C ALA A 72 5.35 -5.18 -0.34
N GLN A 73 4.47 -5.85 0.39
CA GLN A 73 3.33 -5.24 1.06
C GLN A 73 3.76 -4.17 2.08
N SER A 74 4.79 -4.46 2.87
CA SER A 74 5.35 -3.49 3.83
C SER A 74 5.89 -2.24 3.13
N LEU A 75 6.61 -2.42 2.02
CA LEU A 75 7.14 -1.31 1.21
C LEU A 75 6.02 -0.50 0.59
N PHE A 76 5.02 -1.17 0.02
CA PHE A 76 3.85 -0.53 -0.59
C PHE A 76 3.10 0.36 0.41
N TYR A 77 2.74 -0.16 1.58
CA TYR A 77 2.03 0.64 2.58
C TYR A 77 2.87 1.80 3.13
N MET A 78 4.18 1.60 3.31
CA MET A 78 5.07 2.69 3.72
C MET A 78 5.19 3.79 2.64
N ASP A 79 5.23 3.42 1.37
CA ASP A 79 5.22 4.39 0.27
C ASP A 79 3.88 5.14 0.18
N LEU A 80 2.75 4.47 0.40
CA LEU A 80 1.45 5.12 0.50
C LEU A 80 1.42 6.14 1.63
N VAL A 81 1.87 5.75 2.82
CA VAL A 81 1.87 6.63 4.00
C VAL A 81 2.77 7.84 3.77
N LYS A 82 3.97 7.65 3.24
CA LYS A 82 4.93 8.74 3.03
C LYS A 82 4.52 9.72 1.93
N ASN A 83 3.94 9.21 0.84
CA ASN A 83 3.86 9.99 -0.39
C ASN A 83 2.43 10.24 -0.86
N LYS A 84 1.45 9.48 -0.39
CA LYS A 84 0.09 9.46 -0.94
C LYS A 84 -1.02 9.55 0.11
N LEU A 85 -0.70 9.57 1.40
CA LEU A 85 -1.72 9.54 2.47
C LEU A 85 -2.72 10.70 2.37
N ASN A 86 -2.27 11.86 1.96
CA ASN A 86 -3.10 13.05 1.78
C ASN A 86 -4.13 12.95 0.63
N LEU A 87 -3.97 12.01 -0.30
CA LEU A 87 -4.93 11.74 -1.38
C LEU A 87 -6.19 11.03 -0.88
N PHE A 88 -6.11 10.39 0.27
CA PHE A 88 -7.22 9.63 0.84
C PHE A 88 -8.04 10.51 1.80
N ASP A 89 -9.33 10.25 1.83
CA ASP A 89 -10.24 10.89 2.79
C ASP A 89 -9.78 10.63 4.23
N LYS A 90 -10.03 11.60 5.10
CA LYS A 90 -9.56 11.55 6.49
C LYS A 90 -9.97 10.28 7.25
N ASN A 91 -11.16 9.76 6.98
CA ASN A 91 -11.66 8.52 7.55
C ASN A 91 -10.91 7.26 7.07
N MET A 92 -10.29 7.31 5.87
CA MET A 92 -9.50 6.21 5.31
C MET A 92 -8.02 6.22 5.76
N ARG A 93 -7.50 7.36 6.24
CA ARG A 93 -6.09 7.47 6.61
C ARG A 93 -5.72 6.65 7.84
N LEU A 94 -6.59 6.58 8.85
CA LEU A 94 -6.32 5.76 10.05
C LEU A 94 -6.23 4.27 9.72
N PRO A 95 -7.18 3.66 8.98
CA PRO A 95 -7.02 2.30 8.46
C PRO A 95 -5.71 2.08 7.70
N LEU A 96 -5.28 3.02 6.83
CA LEU A 96 -4.03 2.89 6.08
C LEU A 96 -2.80 2.93 6.98
N LEU A 97 -2.76 3.82 7.98
CA LEU A 97 -1.68 3.86 8.97
C LEU A 97 -1.58 2.57 9.77
N LEU A 98 -2.73 2.02 10.21
CA LEU A 98 -2.77 0.74 10.90
C LEU A 98 -2.32 -0.42 10.01
N GLN A 99 -2.72 -0.44 8.74
CA GLN A 99 -2.28 -1.46 7.79
C GLN A 99 -0.78 -1.40 7.52
N ALA A 100 -0.19 -0.20 7.44
CA ALA A 100 1.26 -0.04 7.31
C ALA A 100 1.99 -0.64 8.53
N GLU A 101 1.52 -0.35 9.75
CA GLU A 101 2.09 -0.91 10.98
C GLU A 101 1.98 -2.45 11.01
N ILE A 102 0.81 -3.00 10.67
CA ILE A 102 0.57 -4.45 10.63
C ILE A 102 1.45 -5.12 9.58
N ALA A 103 1.48 -4.58 8.35
CA ALA A 103 2.24 -5.15 7.25
C ALA A 103 3.74 -5.28 7.58
N ILE A 104 4.31 -4.30 8.29
CA ILE A 104 5.70 -4.37 8.71
C ILE A 104 5.87 -5.40 9.83
N LYS A 105 5.01 -5.37 10.85
CA LYS A 105 5.07 -6.28 12.01
C LYS A 105 4.92 -7.74 11.64
N THR A 106 4.25 -8.04 10.54
CA THR A 106 4.14 -9.41 10.02
C THR A 106 5.49 -10.02 9.66
N ASN A 107 6.48 -9.19 9.31
CA ASN A 107 7.79 -9.64 8.86
C ASN A 107 8.90 -9.41 9.88
N ARG A 108 8.85 -8.29 10.59
CA ARG A 108 9.92 -7.81 11.48
C ARG A 108 9.42 -6.71 12.41
N LYS A 109 10.22 -6.35 13.38
CA LYS A 109 9.98 -5.12 14.16
C LYS A 109 10.14 -3.88 13.27
N LEU A 110 9.36 -2.83 13.56
CA LEU A 110 9.55 -1.53 12.92
C LEU A 110 10.88 -0.93 13.33
N THR A 111 11.54 -0.30 12.38
CA THR A 111 12.72 0.54 12.64
C THR A 111 12.31 1.86 13.29
N VAL A 112 13.24 2.52 13.98
CA VAL A 112 13.01 3.87 14.56
C VAL A 112 12.54 4.86 13.48
N LYS A 113 13.11 4.77 12.27
CA LYS A 113 12.73 5.63 11.14
C LYS A 113 11.25 5.43 10.73
N GLU A 114 10.79 4.21 10.70
CA GLU A 114 9.39 3.88 10.37
C GLU A 114 8.44 4.31 11.48
N TRP A 115 8.81 4.11 12.74
CA TRP A 115 8.07 4.62 13.88
C TRP A 115 7.92 6.14 13.82
N ASN A 116 8.98 6.87 13.50
CA ASN A 116 8.94 8.33 13.37
C ASN A 116 8.02 8.77 12.24
N VAL A 117 8.11 8.15 11.07
CA VAL A 117 7.21 8.47 9.95
C VAL A 117 5.74 8.28 10.35
N LEU A 118 5.40 7.13 10.92
CA LEU A 118 4.04 6.86 11.38
C LEU A 118 3.61 7.84 12.47
N PHE A 119 4.47 8.16 13.44
CA PHE A 119 4.18 9.09 14.52
C PHE A 119 3.79 10.48 14.00
N PHE A 120 4.59 11.02 13.08
CA PHE A 120 4.30 12.34 12.49
C PHE A 120 3.00 12.32 11.68
N GLU A 121 2.71 11.24 10.96
CA GLU A 121 1.44 11.14 10.24
C GLU A 121 0.23 10.97 11.18
N TYR A 122 0.38 10.27 12.32
CA TYR A 122 -0.66 10.24 13.36
C TYR A 122 -0.90 11.65 13.96
N LEU A 123 0.16 12.39 14.32
CA LEU A 123 0.05 13.75 14.86
C LEU A 123 -0.62 14.71 13.86
N LYS A 124 -0.24 14.62 12.58
CA LYS A 124 -0.75 15.50 11.53
C LYS A 124 -2.23 15.25 11.22
N ASN A 125 -2.68 14.03 11.28
CA ASN A 125 -4.02 13.64 10.83
C ASN A 125 -5.03 13.47 11.96
N TYR A 126 -4.59 13.22 13.19
CA TYR A 126 -5.45 12.90 14.32
C TYR A 126 -5.05 13.62 15.59
N SER A 127 -6.06 14.08 16.34
CA SER A 127 -5.90 14.56 17.71
C SER A 127 -5.71 13.38 18.67
N THR A 128 -5.39 13.66 19.89
CA THR A 128 -5.02 12.85 21.04
C THR A 128 -5.20 11.33 21.02
N LEU A 129 -6.42 10.77 20.90
CA LEU A 129 -6.66 9.37 21.21
C LEU A 129 -5.97 8.34 20.27
N PRO A 130 -6.05 8.46 18.92
CA PRO A 130 -5.32 7.56 18.03
C PRO A 130 -3.80 7.66 18.22
N THR A 131 -3.29 8.87 18.43
CA THR A 131 -1.86 9.12 18.67
C THR A 131 -1.38 8.50 19.99
N LEU A 132 -2.15 8.62 21.06
CA LEU A 132 -1.83 7.97 22.35
C LEU A 132 -1.84 6.44 22.24
N LYS A 133 -2.83 5.86 21.53
CA LYS A 133 -2.87 4.42 21.25
C LYS A 133 -1.64 3.99 20.43
N PHE A 134 -1.19 4.79 19.48
CA PHE A 134 0.03 4.53 18.72
C PHE A 134 1.27 4.56 19.62
N ILE A 135 1.44 5.60 20.45
CA ILE A 135 2.56 5.70 21.40
C ILE A 135 2.60 4.51 22.34
N ARG A 136 1.45 4.07 22.87
CA ARG A 136 1.36 2.86 23.70
C ARG A 136 1.87 1.63 22.97
N ARG A 137 1.54 1.46 21.68
CA ARG A 137 2.03 0.34 20.86
C ARG A 137 3.53 0.43 20.60
N PHE A 138 4.04 1.65 20.41
CA PHE A 138 5.48 1.90 20.28
C PHE A 138 6.21 1.47 21.54
N VAL A 139 5.82 2.01 22.71
CA VAL A 139 6.43 1.66 24.00
C VAL A 139 6.42 0.15 24.24
N LYS A 140 5.28 -0.52 24.00
CA LYS A 140 5.20 -1.99 24.10
C LYS A 140 6.09 -2.77 23.14
N SER A 141 6.54 -2.16 22.06
CA SER A 141 7.44 -2.82 21.08
C SER A 141 8.91 -2.75 21.48
N LEU A 142 9.25 -1.95 22.50
CA LEU A 142 10.61 -1.80 23.03
C LEU A 142 10.97 -2.89 24.05
N PHE A 143 9.93 -3.47 24.66
CA PHE A 143 10.02 -4.57 25.62
C PHE A 143 9.45 -5.87 25.05
#